data_b2f7391f3eacfc890b6f4765aaf1b3e8
#
_entry.id   b2f7391f3eacfc890b6f4765aaf1b3e8
#
_cell.length_a   1.000
_cell.length_b   1.000
_cell.length_c   1.000
_cell.angle_alpha   90.00
_cell.angle_beta   90.00
_cell.angle_gamma   90.00
#
_symmetry.space_group_name_H-M   'P 1'
#
loop_
_entity.id
_entity.type
_entity.pdbx_description
1 polymer ?
#
loop_
_entity_poly.entity_id
_entity_poly.type
_entity_poly.pdbx_seq_one_letter_code
_entity_poly.pdbx_strand_id
1 'polypeptide(L)'
;LPVSAREAYENPFYLEAIRGVSQLCNKRQYINTVITGESEEEILQVIKTMARSGQVDGFIVLYSRQDDPIAGFLYNEGFLYVLVGKAYAHANQTIYIDNDNLLASQEATEYLYQMGHRRIGYIGTDTSMIFSADRKSGYQTALLQHNILPRADYCVEIAASEKDSAPLRCLLSIPDRPTAVVVSDDILAVTLERVCLEMGLSIP
;
A
#
# COMPACT_ATOMS: atom_id res chain seq x y z
N LEU A 1 -12.60 4.92 1.91
CA LEU A 1 -11.46 4.14 2.38
C LEU A 1 -11.78 2.64 2.32
N PRO A 2 -10.89 1.76 1.86
CA PRO A 2 -11.15 0.31 1.74
C PRO A 2 -10.92 -0.45 3.05
N VAL A 3 -10.96 0.23 4.14
CA VAL A 3 -10.56 -0.25 5.45
C VAL A 3 -11.62 0.12 6.49
N SER A 4 -11.67 -0.63 7.56
CA SER A 4 -12.50 -0.27 8.70
C SER A 4 -12.14 1.11 9.24
N ALA A 5 -13.07 1.75 9.97
CA ALA A 5 -12.81 3.03 10.58
C ALA A 5 -11.58 2.98 11.51
N ARG A 6 -11.40 1.87 12.22
CA ARG A 6 -10.24 1.65 13.08
C ARG A 6 -8.93 1.70 12.31
N GLU A 7 -8.81 0.90 11.24
CA GLU A 7 -7.60 0.85 10.40
C GLU A 7 -7.31 2.21 9.75
N ALA A 8 -8.36 2.91 9.29
CA ALA A 8 -8.23 4.24 8.72
C ALA A 8 -7.60 5.24 9.69
N TYR A 9 -7.92 5.14 10.99
CA TYR A 9 -7.37 6.03 12.02
C TYR A 9 -6.06 5.53 12.65
N GLU A 10 -5.73 4.25 12.53
CA GLU A 10 -4.45 3.70 12.98
C GLU A 10 -3.32 3.88 11.95
N ASN A 11 -3.63 4.06 10.67
CA ASN A 11 -2.64 4.22 9.61
C ASN A 11 -2.33 5.71 9.35
N PRO A 12 -1.09 6.18 9.62
CA PRO A 12 -0.68 7.57 9.44
C PRO A 12 -0.91 8.11 8.03
N PHE A 13 -0.78 7.27 7.00
CA PHE A 13 -1.02 7.67 5.62
C PHE A 13 -2.45 8.19 5.40
N TYR A 14 -3.45 7.43 5.88
CA TYR A 14 -4.85 7.85 5.73
C TYR A 14 -5.15 9.10 6.54
N LEU A 15 -4.60 9.22 7.75
CA LEU A 15 -4.79 10.41 8.60
C LEU A 15 -4.25 11.66 7.92
N GLU A 16 -3.03 11.60 7.38
CA GLU A 16 -2.42 12.73 6.69
C GLU A 16 -3.16 13.10 5.40
N ALA A 17 -3.58 12.10 4.62
CA ALA A 17 -4.38 12.32 3.42
C ALA A 17 -5.72 13.00 3.75
N ILE A 18 -6.46 12.48 4.75
CA ILE A 18 -7.73 13.08 5.22
C ILE A 18 -7.49 14.50 5.71
N ARG A 19 -6.43 14.75 6.49
CA ARG A 19 -6.07 16.07 6.98
C ARG A 19 -5.83 17.05 5.83
N GLY A 20 -5.02 16.66 4.84
CA GLY A 20 -4.73 17.49 3.67
C GLY A 20 -5.97 17.82 2.84
N VAL A 21 -6.79 16.79 2.56
CA VAL A 21 -8.07 16.96 1.85
C VAL A 21 -8.99 17.90 2.63
N SER A 22 -9.18 17.68 3.93
CA SER A 22 -10.08 18.50 4.76
C SER A 22 -9.62 19.97 4.81
N GLN A 23 -8.32 20.22 4.92
CA GLN A 23 -7.79 21.59 4.90
C GLN A 23 -8.11 22.32 3.58
N LEU A 24 -7.94 21.62 2.45
CA LEU A 24 -8.23 22.22 1.14
C LEU A 24 -9.74 22.41 0.94
N CYS A 25 -10.55 21.43 1.31
CA CYS A 25 -12.01 21.50 1.25
C CYS A 25 -12.52 22.72 2.05
N ASN A 26 -12.10 22.86 3.30
CA ASN A 26 -12.47 24.01 4.14
C ASN A 26 -12.09 25.35 3.49
N LYS A 27 -10.86 25.46 2.95
CA LYS A 27 -10.40 26.67 2.26
C LYS A 27 -11.23 27.00 1.01
N ARG A 28 -11.79 25.97 0.36
CA ARG A 28 -12.61 26.08 -0.84
C ARG A 28 -14.10 26.05 -0.56
N GLN A 29 -14.51 26.06 0.72
CA GLN A 29 -15.92 26.00 1.16
C GLN A 29 -16.65 24.72 0.74
N TYR A 30 -15.92 23.62 0.62
CA TYR A 30 -16.48 22.28 0.46
C TYR A 30 -16.56 21.56 1.81
N ILE A 31 -17.55 20.66 1.91
CA ILE A 31 -17.65 19.72 3.04
C ILE A 31 -16.96 18.43 2.63
N ASN A 32 -16.13 17.88 3.52
CA ASN A 32 -15.50 16.59 3.35
C ASN A 32 -16.17 15.57 4.26
N THR A 33 -16.61 14.45 3.68
CA THR A 33 -17.19 13.30 4.41
C THR A 33 -16.32 12.09 4.19
N VAL A 34 -15.95 11.41 5.27
CA VAL A 34 -15.16 10.18 5.21
C VAL A 34 -16.09 8.98 5.25
N ILE A 35 -15.96 8.08 4.27
CA ILE A 35 -16.69 6.83 4.19
C ILE A 35 -15.74 5.70 4.58
N THR A 36 -16.12 4.91 5.58
CA THR A 36 -15.46 3.66 6.00
C THR A 36 -16.55 2.60 6.20
N GLY A 37 -16.19 1.33 6.24
CA GLY A 37 -17.11 0.21 6.49
C GLY A 37 -16.35 -1.05 6.88
N GLU A 38 -17.06 -2.03 7.38
CA GLU A 38 -16.48 -3.31 7.78
C GLU A 38 -16.28 -4.26 6.57
N SER A 39 -16.91 -3.95 5.44
CA SER A 39 -16.72 -4.69 4.18
C SER A 39 -16.74 -3.76 2.97
N GLU A 40 -16.17 -4.23 1.86
CA GLU A 40 -16.17 -3.53 0.58
C GLU A 40 -17.59 -3.33 0.05
N GLU A 41 -18.46 -4.32 0.25
CA GLU A 41 -19.88 -4.27 -0.16
C GLU A 41 -20.62 -3.16 0.58
N GLU A 42 -20.39 -3.03 1.88
CA GLU A 42 -20.98 -1.96 2.70
C GLU A 42 -20.55 -0.59 2.18
N ILE A 43 -19.25 -0.39 2.00
CA ILE A 43 -18.69 0.86 1.48
C ILE A 43 -19.26 1.18 0.10
N LEU A 44 -19.34 0.20 -0.80
CA LEU A 44 -19.91 0.36 -2.14
C LEU A 44 -21.39 0.77 -2.09
N GLN A 45 -22.18 0.21 -1.17
CA GLN A 45 -23.60 0.58 -1.02
C GLN A 45 -23.77 2.03 -0.52
N VAL A 46 -22.94 2.45 0.43
CA VAL A 46 -22.92 3.84 0.92
C VAL A 46 -22.54 4.79 -0.21
N ILE A 47 -21.50 4.47 -1.00
CA ILE A 47 -21.07 5.26 -2.15
C ILE A 47 -22.19 5.37 -3.19
N LYS A 48 -22.85 4.25 -3.55
CA LYS A 48 -23.98 4.24 -4.48
C LYS A 48 -25.12 5.15 -4.00
N THR A 49 -25.44 5.10 -2.72
CA THR A 49 -26.49 5.93 -2.11
C THR A 49 -26.14 7.40 -2.20
N MET A 50 -24.92 7.78 -1.78
CA MET A 50 -24.47 9.18 -1.82
C MET A 50 -24.36 9.71 -3.25
N ALA A 51 -23.82 8.93 -4.17
CA ALA A 51 -23.69 9.29 -5.57
C ALA A 51 -25.05 9.59 -6.21
N ARG A 52 -26.05 8.72 -5.96
CA ARG A 52 -27.39 8.85 -6.57
C ARG A 52 -28.27 9.89 -5.88
N SER A 53 -27.98 10.25 -4.64
CA SER A 53 -28.75 11.28 -3.91
C SER A 53 -28.35 12.71 -4.28
N GLY A 54 -27.27 12.91 -5.04
CA GLY A 54 -26.74 14.22 -5.37
C GLY A 54 -26.18 15.00 -4.16
N GLN A 55 -25.84 14.30 -3.08
CA GLN A 55 -25.31 14.90 -1.86
C GLN A 55 -23.82 15.20 -1.93
N VAL A 56 -23.12 14.69 -2.93
CA VAL A 56 -21.68 14.88 -3.11
C VAL A 56 -21.37 15.31 -4.54
N ASP A 57 -20.38 16.17 -4.71
CA ASP A 57 -19.92 16.66 -6.01
C ASP A 57 -18.91 15.68 -6.65
N GLY A 58 -18.27 14.84 -5.86
CA GLY A 58 -17.30 13.86 -6.35
C GLY A 58 -16.66 13.05 -5.22
N PHE A 59 -15.78 12.15 -5.60
CA PHE A 59 -15.16 11.19 -4.69
C PHE A 59 -13.63 11.26 -4.76
N ILE A 60 -12.98 11.10 -3.63
CA ILE A 60 -11.53 10.83 -3.53
C ILE A 60 -11.38 9.43 -2.96
N VAL A 61 -10.86 8.50 -3.77
CA VAL A 61 -10.61 7.11 -3.37
C VAL A 61 -9.16 7.01 -2.96
N LEU A 62 -8.89 6.74 -1.67
CA LEU A 62 -7.54 6.76 -1.08
C LEU A 62 -6.80 5.43 -1.23
N TYR A 63 -7.06 4.69 -2.29
CA TYR A 63 -6.37 3.45 -2.64
C TYR A 63 -6.55 3.12 -4.11
N SER A 64 -5.76 2.18 -4.61
CA SER A 64 -5.92 1.60 -5.94
C SER A 64 -5.68 0.10 -5.87
N ARG A 65 -6.59 -0.66 -6.45
CA ARG A 65 -6.61 -2.11 -6.43
C ARG A 65 -6.99 -2.67 -7.79
N GLN A 66 -6.55 -3.90 -8.08
CA GLN A 66 -7.00 -4.63 -9.26
C GLN A 66 -8.50 -4.92 -9.15
N ASP A 67 -9.21 -4.76 -10.27
CA ASP A 67 -10.65 -5.06 -10.39
C ASP A 67 -11.52 -4.44 -9.29
N ASP A 68 -11.18 -3.20 -8.88
CA ASP A 68 -11.86 -2.47 -7.81
C ASP A 68 -13.33 -2.17 -8.17
N PRO A 69 -14.32 -2.69 -7.41
CA PRO A 69 -15.73 -2.48 -7.72
C PRO A 69 -16.20 -1.05 -7.48
N ILE A 70 -15.53 -0.29 -6.59
CA ILE A 70 -15.86 1.10 -6.29
C ILE A 70 -15.39 1.98 -7.45
N ALA A 71 -14.13 1.87 -7.85
CA ALA A 71 -13.62 2.60 -9.01
C ALA A 71 -14.37 2.23 -10.28
N GLY A 72 -14.67 0.93 -10.48
CA GLY A 72 -15.49 0.47 -11.59
C GLY A 72 -16.90 1.06 -11.60
N PHE A 73 -17.58 1.11 -10.46
CA PHE A 73 -18.90 1.75 -10.35
C PHE A 73 -18.84 3.24 -10.68
N LEU A 74 -17.91 3.99 -10.08
CA LEU A 74 -17.79 5.43 -10.30
C LEU A 74 -17.48 5.77 -11.76
N TYR A 75 -16.61 4.98 -12.39
CA TYR A 75 -16.28 5.12 -13.81
C TYR A 75 -17.48 4.84 -14.71
N ASN A 76 -18.13 3.69 -14.55
CA ASN A 76 -19.22 3.25 -15.43
C ASN A 76 -20.47 4.15 -15.35
N GLU A 77 -20.74 4.72 -14.17
CA GLU A 77 -21.88 5.63 -13.96
C GLU A 77 -21.50 7.10 -14.23
N GLY A 78 -20.24 7.38 -14.59
CA GLY A 78 -19.79 8.73 -14.97
C GLY A 78 -19.66 9.72 -13.81
N PHE A 79 -19.46 9.24 -12.58
CA PHE A 79 -19.23 10.10 -11.42
C PHE A 79 -17.83 10.69 -11.42
N LEU A 80 -17.71 11.94 -10.96
CA LEU A 80 -16.41 12.57 -10.77
C LEU A 80 -15.67 11.89 -9.61
N TYR A 81 -14.47 11.38 -9.90
CA TYR A 81 -13.60 10.83 -8.86
C TYR A 81 -12.11 10.99 -9.17
N VAL A 82 -11.31 10.93 -8.15
CA VAL A 82 -9.84 10.92 -8.21
C VAL A 82 -9.33 9.74 -7.38
N LEU A 83 -8.35 9.01 -7.92
CA LEU A 83 -7.65 7.96 -7.18
C LEU A 83 -6.37 8.51 -6.55
N VAL A 84 -6.10 8.12 -5.32
CA VAL A 84 -4.77 8.17 -4.71
C VAL A 84 -4.17 6.78 -4.84
N GLY A 85 -3.23 6.64 -5.75
CA GLY A 85 -2.70 5.39 -6.27
C GLY A 85 -2.90 5.30 -7.78
N LYS A 86 -2.11 4.49 -8.45
CA LYS A 86 -2.12 4.31 -9.90
C LYS A 86 -3.42 3.64 -10.37
N ALA A 87 -4.06 4.18 -11.40
CA ALA A 87 -5.23 3.57 -11.97
C ALA A 87 -4.89 2.22 -12.66
N TYR A 88 -5.56 1.14 -12.27
CA TYR A 88 -5.40 -0.18 -12.88
C TYR A 88 -6.09 -0.25 -14.24
N ALA A 89 -7.36 0.15 -14.30
CA ALA A 89 -8.15 0.22 -15.52
C ALA A 89 -8.38 1.68 -15.92
N HIS A 90 -8.59 1.91 -17.22
CA HIS A 90 -8.93 3.23 -17.76
C HIS A 90 -7.97 4.36 -17.38
N ALA A 91 -6.67 4.06 -17.25
CA ALA A 91 -5.65 5.01 -16.77
C ALA A 91 -5.62 6.33 -17.56
N ASN A 92 -5.91 6.29 -18.87
CA ASN A 92 -5.96 7.47 -19.72
C ASN A 92 -7.25 8.32 -19.55
N GLN A 93 -8.22 7.83 -18.77
CA GLN A 93 -9.52 8.46 -18.55
C GLN A 93 -9.82 8.69 -17.08
N THR A 94 -8.90 8.27 -16.19
CA THR A 94 -9.01 8.41 -14.74
C THR A 94 -7.99 9.42 -14.25
N ILE A 95 -8.42 10.40 -13.46
CA ILE A 95 -7.50 11.29 -12.75
C ILE A 95 -6.96 10.52 -11.54
N TYR A 96 -5.64 10.37 -11.46
CA TYR A 96 -5.01 9.75 -10.32
C TYR A 96 -3.71 10.46 -9.91
N ILE A 97 -3.34 10.28 -8.66
CA ILE A 97 -2.09 10.78 -8.09
C ILE A 97 -1.40 9.57 -7.46
N ASP A 98 -0.18 9.30 -7.87
CA ASP A 98 0.61 8.18 -7.33
C ASP A 98 2.07 8.58 -7.21
N ASN A 99 2.80 7.86 -6.36
CA ASN A 99 4.26 7.86 -6.34
C ASN A 99 4.75 6.82 -7.35
N ASP A 100 5.98 6.96 -7.83
CA ASP A 100 6.62 5.88 -8.57
C ASP A 100 7.06 4.77 -7.60
N ASN A 101 6.10 3.92 -7.25
CA ASN A 101 6.29 2.84 -6.28
C ASN A 101 7.29 1.79 -6.76
N LEU A 102 7.33 1.55 -8.08
CA LEU A 102 8.28 0.64 -8.70
C LEU A 102 9.70 1.19 -8.56
N LEU A 103 9.91 2.44 -8.99
CA LEU A 103 11.22 3.09 -8.91
C LEU A 103 11.69 3.23 -7.47
N ALA A 104 10.85 3.65 -6.56
CA ALA A 104 11.20 3.81 -5.14
C ALA A 104 11.71 2.49 -4.52
N SER A 105 11.05 1.37 -4.78
CA SER A 105 11.49 0.06 -4.29
C SER A 105 12.75 -0.44 -5.01
N GLN A 106 12.86 -0.14 -6.30
CA GLN A 106 14.08 -0.44 -7.07
C GLN A 106 15.29 0.31 -6.50
N GLU A 107 15.17 1.61 -6.25
CA GLU A 107 16.24 2.44 -5.65
C GLU A 107 16.61 1.97 -4.25
N ALA A 108 15.63 1.62 -3.39
CA ALA A 108 15.89 1.08 -2.06
C ALA A 108 16.68 -0.25 -2.13
N THR A 109 16.32 -1.13 -3.06
CA THR A 109 17.01 -2.41 -3.27
C THR A 109 18.43 -2.19 -3.82
N GLU A 110 18.57 -1.29 -4.77
CA GLU A 110 19.85 -0.88 -5.36
C GLU A 110 20.80 -0.33 -4.28
N TYR A 111 20.29 0.51 -3.40
CA TYR A 111 21.07 1.05 -2.27
C TYR A 111 21.64 -0.08 -1.39
N LEU A 112 20.82 -1.06 -1.01
CA LEU A 112 21.29 -2.21 -0.22
C LEU A 112 22.32 -3.05 -1.00
N TYR A 113 22.15 -3.21 -2.30
CA TYR A 113 23.14 -3.88 -3.15
C TYR A 113 24.47 -3.13 -3.16
N GLN A 114 24.46 -1.81 -3.29
CA GLN A 114 25.66 -0.96 -3.27
C GLN A 114 26.37 -1.00 -1.89
N MET A 115 25.63 -1.18 -0.81
CA MET A 115 26.17 -1.42 0.53
C MET A 115 26.81 -2.80 0.70
N GLY A 116 26.80 -3.65 -0.34
CA GLY A 116 27.45 -4.95 -0.38
C GLY A 116 26.53 -6.13 -0.09
N HIS A 117 25.25 -5.92 0.20
CA HIS A 117 24.31 -6.99 0.42
C HIS A 117 24.01 -7.75 -0.88
N ARG A 118 23.92 -9.07 -0.79
CA ARG A 118 23.56 -9.97 -1.91
C ARG A 118 22.38 -10.87 -1.56
N ARG A 119 22.13 -11.09 -0.29
CA ARG A 119 20.97 -11.77 0.26
C ARG A 119 20.02 -10.70 0.82
N ILE A 120 19.19 -10.16 -0.07
CA ILE A 120 18.25 -9.10 0.24
C ILE A 120 16.85 -9.70 0.24
N GLY A 121 16.12 -9.56 1.35
CA GLY A 121 14.73 -9.99 1.48
C GLY A 121 13.74 -8.88 1.15
N TYR A 122 12.47 -9.24 1.00
CA TYR A 122 11.36 -8.32 0.81
C TYR A 122 10.21 -8.66 1.75
N ILE A 123 9.65 -7.65 2.39
CA ILE A 123 8.44 -7.77 3.20
C ILE A 123 7.43 -6.76 2.67
N GLY A 124 6.24 -7.25 2.33
CA GLY A 124 5.16 -6.42 1.79
C GLY A 124 3.79 -6.85 2.27
N THR A 125 2.78 -6.21 1.69
CA THR A 125 1.37 -6.48 1.97
C THR A 125 0.69 -7.15 0.76
N ASP A 126 -0.64 -7.23 0.79
CA ASP A 126 -1.47 -7.78 -0.27
C ASP A 126 -1.16 -7.16 -1.65
N THR A 127 -0.72 -7.99 -2.58
CA THR A 127 -0.37 -7.60 -3.95
C THR A 127 -1.58 -7.35 -4.86
N SER A 128 -2.79 -7.50 -4.38
CA SER A 128 -3.99 -6.97 -5.07
C SER A 128 -4.00 -5.44 -5.08
N MET A 129 -3.33 -4.81 -4.12
CA MET A 129 -3.10 -3.37 -4.08
C MET A 129 -1.98 -3.00 -5.05
N ILE A 130 -2.23 -2.05 -5.94
CA ILE A 130 -1.30 -1.70 -7.03
C ILE A 130 0.06 -1.24 -6.49
N PHE A 131 0.08 -0.38 -5.45
CA PHE A 131 1.34 0.08 -4.86
C PHE A 131 2.19 -1.08 -4.31
N SER A 132 1.55 -2.09 -3.72
CA SER A 132 2.23 -3.27 -3.15
C SER A 132 2.84 -4.14 -4.26
N ALA A 133 2.08 -4.38 -5.34
CA ALA A 133 2.57 -5.10 -6.51
C ALA A 133 3.74 -4.36 -7.20
N ASP A 134 3.63 -3.04 -7.36
CA ASP A 134 4.68 -2.21 -7.97
C ASP A 134 5.96 -2.21 -7.10
N ARG A 135 5.85 -2.09 -5.77
CA ARG A 135 7.01 -2.17 -4.85
C ARG A 135 7.70 -3.52 -4.90
N LYS A 136 6.93 -4.62 -4.88
CA LYS A 136 7.48 -5.97 -5.04
C LYS A 136 8.20 -6.13 -6.38
N SER A 137 7.60 -5.63 -7.45
CA SER A 137 8.20 -5.67 -8.80
C SER A 137 9.49 -4.86 -8.89
N GLY A 138 9.55 -3.68 -8.26
CA GLY A 138 10.75 -2.85 -8.19
C GLY A 138 11.90 -3.58 -7.48
N TYR A 139 11.65 -4.19 -6.33
CA TYR A 139 12.62 -5.04 -5.64
C TYR A 139 13.14 -6.17 -6.53
N GLN A 140 12.25 -6.91 -7.17
CA GLN A 140 12.64 -8.01 -8.06
C GLN A 140 13.46 -7.52 -9.26
N THR A 141 13.05 -6.41 -9.86
CA THR A 141 13.74 -5.80 -11.01
C THR A 141 15.18 -5.42 -10.65
N ALA A 142 15.40 -4.78 -9.51
CA ALA A 142 16.74 -4.41 -9.05
C ALA A 142 17.64 -5.64 -8.86
N LEU A 143 17.15 -6.71 -8.25
CA LEU A 143 17.92 -7.95 -8.09
C LEU A 143 18.31 -8.56 -9.44
N LEU A 144 17.35 -8.63 -10.39
CA LEU A 144 17.58 -9.19 -11.72
C LEU A 144 18.61 -8.38 -12.54
N GLN A 145 18.63 -7.06 -12.40
CA GLN A 145 19.64 -6.19 -13.03
C GLN A 145 21.07 -6.54 -12.59
N HIS A 146 21.21 -7.10 -11.38
CA HIS A 146 22.49 -7.58 -10.84
C HIS A 146 22.70 -9.09 -10.97
N ASN A 147 21.92 -9.77 -11.81
CA ASN A 147 21.94 -11.23 -11.99
C ASN A 147 21.71 -12.03 -10.70
N ILE A 148 20.96 -11.45 -9.74
CA ILE A 148 20.50 -12.11 -8.53
C ILE A 148 19.07 -12.57 -8.76
N LEU A 149 18.82 -13.88 -8.68
CA LEU A 149 17.46 -14.42 -8.79
C LEU A 149 16.69 -14.14 -7.49
N PRO A 150 15.50 -13.51 -7.56
CA PRO A 150 14.64 -13.36 -6.39
C PRO A 150 14.26 -14.74 -5.83
N ARG A 151 14.42 -14.92 -4.53
CA ARG A 151 14.09 -16.17 -3.83
C ARG A 151 12.71 -16.06 -3.21
N ALA A 152 11.86 -17.06 -3.43
CA ALA A 152 10.51 -17.09 -2.87
C ALA A 152 10.52 -17.11 -1.32
N ASP A 153 11.46 -17.80 -0.70
CA ASP A 153 11.64 -17.88 0.74
C ASP A 153 12.23 -16.59 1.38
N TYR A 154 12.64 -15.63 0.56
CA TYR A 154 13.04 -14.29 0.99
C TYR A 154 11.92 -13.24 0.86
N CYS A 155 10.77 -13.63 0.33
CA CYS A 155 9.62 -12.74 0.15
C CYS A 155 8.51 -13.13 1.13
N VAL A 156 8.11 -12.20 1.97
CA VAL A 156 7.03 -12.37 2.93
C VAL A 156 5.94 -11.35 2.65
N GLU A 157 4.71 -11.82 2.53
CA GLU A 157 3.53 -10.97 2.45
C GLU A 157 2.73 -11.11 3.76
N ILE A 158 2.43 -9.99 4.39
CA ILE A 158 1.68 -9.92 5.64
C ILE A 158 0.45 -9.04 5.41
N ALA A 159 -0.73 -9.56 5.69
CA ALA A 159 -1.94 -8.74 5.64
C ALA A 159 -1.86 -7.62 6.69
N ALA A 160 -2.32 -6.42 6.34
CA ALA A 160 -2.29 -5.26 7.24
C ALA A 160 -3.03 -5.50 8.57
N SER A 161 -4.04 -6.40 8.57
CA SER A 161 -4.78 -6.82 9.76
C SER A 161 -4.08 -7.93 10.57
N GLU A 162 -3.03 -8.54 10.04
CA GLU A 162 -2.37 -9.69 10.66
C GLU A 162 -1.38 -9.23 11.72
N LYS A 163 -1.65 -9.61 12.96
CA LYS A 163 -0.77 -9.34 14.10
C LYS A 163 0.28 -10.42 14.31
N ASP A 164 0.25 -11.49 13.50
CA ASP A 164 1.17 -12.62 13.64
C ASP A 164 2.53 -12.29 13.04
N SER A 165 3.54 -12.32 13.87
CA SER A 165 4.94 -12.13 13.46
C SER A 165 5.63 -13.44 13.06
N ALA A 166 4.93 -14.57 13.02
CA ALA A 166 5.52 -15.87 12.68
C ALA A 166 6.18 -15.90 11.29
N PRO A 167 5.60 -15.30 10.23
CA PRO A 167 6.26 -15.26 8.93
C PRO A 167 7.61 -14.54 8.96
N LEU A 168 7.71 -13.43 9.73
CA LEU A 168 8.96 -12.69 9.90
C LEU A 168 10.01 -13.51 10.64
N ARG A 169 9.60 -14.20 11.72
CA ARG A 169 10.50 -15.10 12.46
C ARG A 169 10.99 -16.25 11.58
N CYS A 170 10.13 -16.82 10.74
CA CYS A 170 10.53 -17.84 9.78
C CYS A 170 11.60 -17.30 8.83
N LEU A 171 11.39 -16.14 8.20
CA LEU A 171 12.36 -15.51 7.31
C LEU A 171 13.72 -15.29 7.97
N LEU A 172 13.73 -14.85 9.23
CA LEU A 172 14.95 -14.54 9.98
C LEU A 172 15.63 -15.78 10.56
N SER A 173 14.97 -16.96 10.54
CA SER A 173 15.48 -18.23 11.11
C SER A 173 16.06 -19.17 10.07
N ILE A 174 15.91 -18.91 8.77
CA ILE A 174 16.50 -19.77 7.74
C ILE A 174 18.04 -19.71 7.80
N PRO A 175 18.77 -20.80 7.51
CA PRO A 175 20.23 -20.86 7.68
C PRO A 175 20.99 -19.76 6.93
N ASP A 176 20.61 -19.47 5.71
CA ASP A 176 21.17 -18.44 4.85
C ASP A 176 20.25 -17.22 4.75
N ARG A 177 19.70 -16.78 5.89
CA ARG A 177 18.77 -15.65 5.97
C ARG A 177 19.25 -14.41 5.24
N PRO A 178 18.34 -13.52 4.80
CA PRO A 178 18.72 -12.24 4.22
C PRO A 178 19.58 -11.42 5.21
N THR A 179 20.54 -10.69 4.68
CA THR A 179 21.41 -9.79 5.42
C THR A 179 20.93 -8.35 5.40
N ALA A 180 19.92 -8.07 4.57
CA ALA A 180 19.19 -6.83 4.49
C ALA A 180 17.78 -7.11 3.99
N VAL A 181 16.83 -6.23 4.29
CA VAL A 181 15.43 -6.40 3.91
C VAL A 181 14.88 -5.07 3.41
N VAL A 182 14.22 -5.10 2.26
CA VAL A 182 13.35 -4.01 1.78
C VAL A 182 11.97 -4.26 2.35
N VAL A 183 11.39 -3.27 3.01
CA VAL A 183 10.05 -3.36 3.60
C VAL A 183 9.14 -2.37 2.89
N SER A 184 7.93 -2.81 2.55
CA SER A 184 7.01 -2.02 1.72
C SER A 184 6.52 -0.73 2.38
N ASP A 185 6.46 -0.70 3.70
CA ASP A 185 6.01 0.46 4.47
C ASP A 185 6.67 0.51 5.86
N ASP A 186 6.57 1.67 6.50
CA ASP A 186 7.18 1.96 7.80
C ASP A 186 6.52 1.20 8.97
N ILE A 187 5.24 0.89 8.91
CA ILE A 187 4.55 0.12 9.96
C ILE A 187 5.09 -1.31 10.00
N LEU A 188 5.24 -1.94 8.82
CA LEU A 188 5.87 -3.25 8.71
C LEU A 188 7.35 -3.20 9.09
N ALA A 189 8.07 -2.12 8.77
CA ALA A 189 9.46 -1.95 9.14
C ALA A 189 9.64 -1.93 10.68
N VAL A 190 8.83 -1.15 11.40
CA VAL A 190 8.82 -1.14 12.88
C VAL A 190 8.47 -2.52 13.44
N THR A 191 7.55 -3.24 12.80
CA THR A 191 7.21 -4.60 13.20
C THR A 191 8.39 -5.55 13.03
N LEU A 192 9.12 -5.46 11.89
CA LEU A 192 10.32 -6.23 11.65
C LEU A 192 11.41 -5.92 12.66
N GLU A 193 11.67 -4.64 12.93
CA GLU A 193 12.67 -4.20 13.93
C GLU A 193 12.38 -4.80 15.30
N ARG A 194 11.14 -4.76 15.75
CA ARG A 194 10.72 -5.38 17.01
C ARG A 194 11.02 -6.88 17.02
N VAL A 195 10.68 -7.60 15.93
CA VAL A 195 10.96 -9.04 15.82
C VAL A 195 12.46 -9.33 15.84
N CYS A 196 13.26 -8.53 15.16
CA CYS A 196 14.72 -8.65 15.20
C CYS A 196 15.26 -8.50 16.63
N LEU A 197 14.82 -7.48 17.36
CA LEU A 197 15.23 -7.26 18.75
C LEU A 197 14.83 -8.44 19.66
N GLU A 198 13.60 -8.96 19.53
CA GLU A 198 13.11 -10.12 20.27
C GLU A 198 13.92 -11.40 19.98
N MET A 199 14.48 -11.53 18.77
CA MET A 199 15.36 -12.63 18.37
C MET A 199 16.83 -12.39 18.68
N GLY A 200 17.19 -11.27 19.31
CA GLY A 200 18.58 -10.91 19.62
C GLY A 200 19.40 -10.54 18.38
N LEU A 201 18.76 -10.09 17.30
CA LEU A 201 19.42 -9.63 16.09
C LEU A 201 19.68 -8.12 16.19
N SER A 202 20.88 -7.71 15.80
CA SER A 202 21.28 -6.30 15.72
C SER A 202 20.80 -5.69 14.40
N ILE A 203 20.37 -4.42 14.44
CA ILE A 203 20.07 -3.56 13.29
C ILE A 203 20.83 -2.24 13.50
N PRO A 204 21.57 -1.76 12.54
CA PRO A 204 22.24 -2.44 11.45
C PRO A 204 23.27 -3.41 11.94
#